data_95dd0e9fcea061566c31d6a24b6f0d53
#
_entry.id   95dd0e9fcea061566c31d6a24b6f0d53
#
_cell.length_a   1.000
_cell.length_b   1.000
_cell.length_c   1.000
_cell.angle_alpha   90.00
_cell.angle_beta   90.00
_cell.angle_gamma   90.00
#
_symmetry.space_group_name_H-M   'P 1'
#
loop_
_entity.id
_entity.type
_entity.pdbx_description
1 polymer ?
#
loop_
_entity_poly.entity_id
_entity_poly.type
_entity_poly.pdbx_seq_one_letter_code
_entity_poly.pdbx_strand_id
1 'polypeptide(L)'
;LIGLYNTQIAQTSLWQELSRRRTAQVSSIVETVEIADKLGVELLVVKTLKPFLYVPDDIDILVIDDEKIDYLIEYLRKKGYFIRKIGTPEITMRKLTNKTYVDLDIHTKMAAGPYVYIDKYYLWKRHIYKTVLDRKIPTPNDVDEILITVGHGIMKEFHLLLADIFHLLSITPEMHQEARLQAEKIGLSTPYKYTMRVATSFINHVVSEVSRPKQLGNALFGFPRKVPLAIIIKSYLENLNYRVKKEHTTPIKQLIKAPSSKGIGILLRYLGI
;
A
#
# COMPACT_ATOMS: atom_id res chain seq x y z
N LEU A 1 22.96 -6.96 0.02
CA LEU A 1 22.40 -6.60 -1.33
C LEU A 1 23.50 -6.47 -2.38
N ILE A 2 24.69 -5.94 -2.04
CA ILE A 2 25.84 -5.78 -2.96
C ILE A 2 26.32 -7.16 -3.48
N GLY A 3 26.21 -8.24 -2.68
CA GLY A 3 26.58 -9.59 -3.09
C GLY A 3 25.68 -10.25 -4.14
N LEU A 4 24.45 -9.77 -4.32
CA LEU A 4 23.50 -10.33 -5.31
C LEU A 4 23.77 -9.87 -6.74
N TYR A 5 24.46 -8.74 -6.93
CA TYR A 5 24.77 -8.22 -8.27
C TYR A 5 25.73 -9.11 -9.08
N ASN A 6 26.49 -9.96 -8.41
CA ASN A 6 27.43 -10.90 -9.05
C ASN A 6 26.90 -12.34 -9.14
N THR A 7 25.61 -12.57 -8.83
CA THR A 7 25.02 -13.91 -8.89
C THR A 7 24.40 -14.18 -10.27
N GLN A 8 24.25 -15.47 -10.61
CA GLN A 8 23.55 -15.89 -11.83
C GLN A 8 22.14 -15.28 -11.95
N ILE A 9 21.48 -14.92 -10.84
CA ILE A 9 20.16 -14.26 -10.81
C ILE A 9 20.22 -12.88 -11.47
N ALA A 10 21.27 -12.09 -11.23
CA ALA A 10 21.42 -10.74 -11.82
C ALA A 10 21.57 -10.77 -13.36
N GLN A 11 21.89 -11.92 -13.95
CA GLN A 11 22.02 -12.11 -15.39
C GLN A 11 20.73 -12.61 -16.05
N THR A 12 19.69 -12.94 -15.27
CA THR A 12 18.40 -13.40 -15.83
C THR A 12 17.63 -12.28 -16.49
N SER A 13 16.86 -12.61 -17.53
CA SER A 13 15.96 -11.67 -18.21
C SER A 13 14.93 -11.05 -17.24
N LEU A 14 14.48 -11.84 -16.27
CA LEU A 14 13.55 -11.38 -15.22
C LEU A 14 14.18 -10.27 -14.37
N TRP A 15 15.44 -10.43 -13.92
CA TRP A 15 16.13 -9.41 -13.15
C TRP A 15 16.31 -8.11 -13.94
N GLN A 16 16.68 -8.23 -15.21
CA GLN A 16 16.84 -7.08 -16.09
C GLN A 16 15.50 -6.33 -16.28
N GLU A 17 14.41 -7.07 -16.43
CA GLU A 17 13.07 -6.49 -16.53
C GLU A 17 12.65 -5.79 -15.24
N LEU A 18 12.79 -6.44 -14.07
CA LEU A 18 12.50 -5.86 -12.76
C LEU A 18 13.35 -4.61 -12.50
N SER A 19 14.63 -4.63 -12.86
CA SER A 19 15.53 -3.47 -12.71
C SER A 19 15.09 -2.31 -13.59
N ARG A 20 14.72 -2.55 -14.85
CA ARG A 20 14.17 -1.51 -15.75
C ARG A 20 12.87 -0.93 -15.19
N ARG A 21 11.97 -1.81 -14.74
CA ARG A 21 10.69 -1.41 -14.14
C ARG A 21 10.93 -0.55 -12.89
N ARG A 22 11.83 -0.96 -12.00
CA ARG A 22 12.20 -0.18 -10.82
C ARG A 22 12.74 1.19 -11.18
N THR A 23 13.65 1.28 -12.15
CA THR A 23 14.22 2.55 -12.62
C THR A 23 13.12 3.46 -13.18
N ALA A 24 12.21 2.93 -13.99
CA ALA A 24 11.10 3.69 -14.55
C ALA A 24 10.15 4.20 -13.45
N GLN A 25 9.84 3.37 -12.46
CA GLN A 25 9.01 3.75 -11.31
C GLN A 25 9.66 4.87 -10.47
N VAL A 26 10.95 4.73 -10.15
CA VAL A 26 11.70 5.73 -9.39
C VAL A 26 11.70 7.07 -10.13
N SER A 27 11.95 7.07 -11.44
CA SER A 27 11.91 8.30 -12.25
C SER A 27 10.51 8.92 -12.27
N SER A 28 9.46 8.10 -12.34
CA SER A 28 8.06 8.57 -12.31
C SER A 28 7.65 9.13 -10.95
N ILE A 29 8.16 8.58 -9.84
CA ILE A 29 7.96 9.14 -8.50
C ILE A 29 8.57 10.54 -8.41
N VAL A 30 9.83 10.67 -8.80
CA VAL A 30 10.54 11.96 -8.77
C VAL A 30 9.84 12.99 -9.63
N GLU A 31 9.48 12.63 -10.89
CA GLU A 31 8.74 13.52 -11.79
C GLU A 31 7.40 13.97 -11.19
N THR A 32 6.65 13.04 -10.58
CA THR A 32 5.34 13.35 -9.97
C THR A 32 5.48 14.32 -8.79
N VAL A 33 6.46 14.09 -7.92
CA VAL A 33 6.72 14.98 -6.78
C VAL A 33 7.19 16.36 -7.25
N GLU A 34 8.06 16.44 -8.26
CA GLU A 34 8.50 17.73 -8.83
C GLU A 34 7.33 18.53 -9.45
N ILE A 35 6.38 17.83 -10.06
CA ILE A 35 5.17 18.46 -10.59
C ILE A 35 4.32 18.98 -9.43
N ALA A 36 4.11 18.16 -8.41
CA ALA A 36 3.33 18.54 -7.23
C ALA A 36 3.92 19.75 -6.52
N ASP A 37 5.24 19.77 -6.30
CA ASP A 37 5.95 20.90 -5.70
C ASP A 37 5.73 22.19 -6.50
N LYS A 38 5.85 22.14 -7.84
CA LYS A 38 5.62 23.30 -8.72
C LYS A 38 4.19 23.83 -8.68
N LEU A 39 3.23 22.95 -8.44
CA LEU A 39 1.80 23.28 -8.35
C LEU A 39 1.35 23.62 -6.92
N GLY A 40 2.23 23.45 -5.93
CA GLY A 40 1.88 23.58 -4.51
C GLY A 40 0.86 22.52 -4.07
N VAL A 41 0.93 21.31 -4.63
CA VAL A 41 0.05 20.19 -4.30
C VAL A 41 0.71 19.34 -3.21
N GLU A 42 0.04 19.19 -2.08
CA GLU A 42 0.48 18.30 -1.01
C GLU A 42 0.12 16.85 -1.35
N LEU A 43 1.11 15.95 -1.31
CA LEU A 43 0.92 14.52 -1.56
C LEU A 43 1.86 13.64 -0.72
N LEU A 44 1.53 12.36 -0.60
CA LEU A 44 2.40 11.33 -0.04
C LEU A 44 2.57 10.18 -1.04
N VAL A 45 3.79 9.69 -1.20
CA VAL A 45 4.04 8.40 -1.85
C VAL A 45 3.86 7.31 -0.81
N VAL A 46 2.84 6.47 -0.97
CA VAL A 46 2.44 5.45 0.00
C VAL A 46 2.68 4.04 -0.56
N LYS A 47 2.91 3.05 0.29
CA LYS A 47 3.08 1.60 -0.03
C LYS A 47 4.22 1.24 -1.00
N THR A 48 4.76 2.21 -1.74
CA THR A 48 5.68 2.01 -2.86
C THR A 48 7.15 1.93 -2.43
N LEU A 49 7.56 2.73 -1.45
CA LEU A 49 8.96 2.86 -1.00
C LEU A 49 9.24 1.99 0.24
N LYS A 50 9.31 0.68 0.04
CA LYS A 50 9.61 -0.31 1.10
C LYS A 50 11.09 -0.25 1.52
N PRO A 51 11.46 -0.67 2.76
CA PRO A 51 12.84 -0.70 3.25
C PRO A 51 13.69 -1.81 2.63
N PHE A 52 13.19 -2.53 1.65
CA PHE A 52 13.88 -3.58 0.88
C PHE A 52 13.61 -3.39 -0.62
N LEU A 53 14.35 -4.13 -1.45
CA LEU A 53 14.15 -4.10 -2.90
C LEU A 53 12.74 -4.62 -3.24
N TYR A 54 11.90 -3.72 -3.69
CA TYR A 54 10.51 -3.97 -4.04
C TYR A 54 10.18 -3.28 -5.37
N VAL A 55 9.51 -4.01 -6.24
CA VAL A 55 8.99 -3.52 -7.52
C VAL A 55 7.49 -3.73 -7.50
N PRO A 56 6.70 -2.74 -7.10
CA PRO A 56 5.24 -2.84 -7.05
C PRO A 56 4.63 -2.90 -8.45
N ASP A 57 3.33 -3.22 -8.52
CA ASP A 57 2.59 -3.18 -9.78
C ASP A 57 2.28 -1.75 -10.23
N ASP A 58 2.05 -0.87 -9.28
CA ASP A 58 1.72 0.54 -9.45
C ASP A 58 2.48 1.41 -8.42
N ILE A 59 2.43 2.71 -8.62
CA ILE A 59 2.92 3.72 -7.68
C ILE A 59 1.70 4.36 -7.03
N ASP A 60 1.54 4.17 -5.73
CA ASP A 60 0.44 4.76 -4.98
C ASP A 60 0.80 6.19 -4.53
N ILE A 61 -0.01 7.16 -4.95
CA ILE A 61 0.09 8.57 -4.59
C ILE A 61 -1.17 8.99 -3.82
N LEU A 62 -1.04 9.44 -2.60
CA LEU A 62 -2.13 9.99 -1.81
C LEU A 62 -2.10 11.52 -1.87
N VAL A 63 -3.06 12.12 -2.55
CA VAL A 63 -3.19 13.59 -2.62
C VAL A 63 -3.93 14.08 -1.38
N ILE A 64 -3.33 15.08 -0.70
CA ILE A 64 -3.89 15.65 0.54
C ILE A 64 -4.91 16.72 0.20
N ASP A 65 -4.60 17.57 -0.76
CA ASP A 65 -5.41 18.70 -1.19
C ASP A 65 -6.35 18.28 -2.33
N ASP A 66 -7.61 17.95 -1.98
CA ASP A 66 -8.61 17.46 -2.95
C ASP A 66 -8.91 18.50 -4.06
N GLU A 67 -8.82 19.80 -3.77
CA GLU A 67 -9.15 20.87 -4.71
C GLU A 67 -8.09 21.00 -5.83
N LYS A 68 -6.88 20.50 -5.60
CA LYS A 68 -5.76 20.59 -6.55
C LYS A 68 -5.53 19.33 -7.39
N ILE A 69 -6.33 18.27 -7.17
CA ILE A 69 -6.12 16.99 -7.87
C ILE A 69 -6.27 17.13 -9.37
N ASP A 70 -7.23 17.92 -9.85
CA ASP A 70 -7.46 18.12 -11.29
C ASP A 70 -6.28 18.83 -11.95
N TYR A 71 -5.65 19.79 -11.26
CA TYR A 71 -4.44 20.45 -11.74
C TYR A 71 -3.27 19.47 -11.85
N LEU A 72 -3.10 18.60 -10.85
CA LEU A 72 -2.07 17.56 -10.88
C LEU A 72 -2.29 16.61 -12.06
N ILE A 73 -3.51 16.12 -12.26
CA ILE A 73 -3.88 15.22 -13.36
C ILE A 73 -3.63 15.89 -14.72
N GLU A 74 -4.05 17.14 -14.89
CA GLU A 74 -3.84 17.88 -16.13
C GLU A 74 -2.34 18.05 -16.46
N TYR A 75 -1.54 18.38 -15.44
CA TYR A 75 -0.11 18.56 -15.62
C TYR A 75 0.61 17.23 -15.92
N LEU A 76 0.22 16.15 -15.27
CA LEU A 76 0.70 14.80 -15.59
C LEU A 76 0.36 14.42 -17.04
N ARG A 77 -0.85 14.76 -17.52
CA ARG A 77 -1.20 14.56 -18.94
C ARG A 77 -0.27 15.31 -19.89
N LYS A 78 0.09 16.56 -19.59
CA LYS A 78 1.09 17.34 -20.37
C LYS A 78 2.47 16.68 -20.36
N LYS A 79 2.77 15.84 -19.36
CA LYS A 79 4.00 15.05 -19.24
C LYS A 79 3.91 13.65 -19.89
N GLY A 80 2.81 13.36 -20.60
CA GLY A 80 2.63 12.13 -21.35
C GLY A 80 1.98 10.99 -20.56
N TYR A 81 1.42 11.27 -19.39
CA TYR A 81 0.53 10.32 -18.72
C TYR A 81 -0.87 10.37 -19.36
N PHE A 82 -1.49 9.23 -19.51
CA PHE A 82 -2.90 9.13 -19.91
C PHE A 82 -3.72 8.39 -18.86
N ILE A 83 -4.99 8.76 -18.75
CA ILE A 83 -5.90 8.12 -17.81
C ILE A 83 -6.23 6.72 -18.32
N ARG A 84 -5.88 5.70 -17.52
CA ARG A 84 -6.20 4.30 -17.80
C ARG A 84 -7.53 3.89 -17.18
N LYS A 85 -7.81 4.39 -15.95
CA LYS A 85 -9.00 4.03 -15.19
C LYS A 85 -9.41 5.18 -14.30
N ILE A 86 -10.72 5.41 -14.20
CA ILE A 86 -11.31 6.31 -13.22
C ILE A 86 -12.14 5.46 -12.27
N GLY A 87 -11.85 5.56 -11.00
CA GLY A 87 -12.56 4.88 -9.93
C GLY A 87 -12.83 5.83 -8.76
N THR A 88 -13.47 5.34 -7.74
CA THR A 88 -13.63 6.01 -6.47
C THR A 88 -13.06 5.13 -5.38
N PRO A 89 -12.04 5.55 -4.64
CA PRO A 89 -11.43 6.90 -4.53
C PRO A 89 -10.12 7.08 -5.34
N GLU A 90 -9.88 6.36 -6.42
CA GLU A 90 -8.59 6.34 -7.12
C GLU A 90 -8.72 6.59 -8.63
N ILE A 91 -7.72 7.24 -9.20
CA ILE A 91 -7.53 7.44 -10.65
C ILE A 91 -6.20 6.82 -11.03
N THR A 92 -6.21 5.84 -11.94
CA THR A 92 -4.98 5.25 -12.48
C THR A 92 -4.56 6.00 -13.73
N MET A 93 -3.35 6.56 -13.72
CA MET A 93 -2.70 7.16 -14.88
C MET A 93 -1.52 6.30 -15.33
N ARG A 94 -1.27 6.20 -16.61
CA ARG A 94 -0.22 5.38 -17.21
C ARG A 94 0.70 6.20 -18.11
N LYS A 95 1.99 5.93 -18.04
CA LYS A 95 2.99 6.49 -18.95
C LYS A 95 3.96 5.38 -19.39
N LEU A 96 4.41 5.47 -20.65
CA LEU A 96 5.51 4.64 -21.13
C LEU A 96 6.84 5.34 -20.79
N THR A 97 7.61 4.76 -19.89
CA THR A 97 8.91 5.26 -19.44
C THR A 97 9.96 4.17 -19.66
N ASN A 98 11.03 4.48 -20.40
CA ASN A 98 12.13 3.52 -20.68
C ASN A 98 11.65 2.17 -21.22
N LYS A 99 10.72 2.18 -22.18
CA LYS A 99 10.08 0.99 -22.77
C LYS A 99 9.27 0.14 -21.78
N THR A 100 8.92 0.69 -20.61
CA THR A 100 8.13 0.04 -19.58
C THR A 100 6.93 0.92 -19.23
N TYR A 101 5.75 0.33 -19.12
CA TYR A 101 4.58 1.04 -18.62
C TYR A 101 4.67 1.19 -17.09
N VAL A 102 4.44 2.42 -16.63
CA VAL A 102 4.34 2.75 -15.22
C VAL A 102 2.92 3.24 -14.95
N ASP A 103 2.27 2.64 -13.98
CA ASP A 103 0.96 3.07 -13.47
C ASP A 103 1.15 3.92 -12.22
N LEU A 104 0.47 5.07 -12.18
CA LEU A 104 0.30 5.91 -10.99
C LEU A 104 -1.14 5.76 -10.52
N ASP A 105 -1.34 5.25 -9.33
CA ASP A 105 -2.65 5.21 -8.66
C ASP A 105 -2.77 6.43 -7.74
N ILE A 106 -3.52 7.41 -8.20
CA ILE A 106 -3.74 8.69 -7.50
C ILE A 106 -4.98 8.54 -6.62
N HIS A 107 -4.74 8.48 -5.31
CA HIS A 107 -5.77 8.32 -4.30
C HIS A 107 -6.16 9.68 -3.70
N THR A 108 -7.44 9.90 -3.49
CA THR A 108 -7.95 11.02 -2.68
C THR A 108 -8.14 10.63 -1.21
N LYS A 109 -8.19 9.33 -0.92
CA LYS A 109 -8.47 8.78 0.42
C LYS A 109 -7.81 7.41 0.58
N MET A 110 -7.38 7.09 1.79
CA MET A 110 -7.03 5.73 2.18
C MET A 110 -8.31 4.96 2.49
N ALA A 111 -8.86 4.28 1.48
CA ALA A 111 -10.21 3.73 1.55
C ALA A 111 -10.36 2.37 0.86
N ALA A 112 -11.35 1.61 1.31
CA ALA A 112 -11.87 0.42 0.67
C ALA A 112 -13.23 0.77 0.01
N GLY A 113 -13.21 1.07 -1.29
CA GLY A 113 -14.35 1.68 -1.96
C GLY A 113 -14.69 3.04 -1.31
N PRO A 114 -15.94 3.29 -0.92
CA PRO A 114 -16.33 4.54 -0.26
C PRO A 114 -15.91 4.62 1.22
N TYR A 115 -15.52 3.51 1.85
CA TYR A 115 -15.19 3.45 3.27
C TYR A 115 -13.74 3.82 3.54
N VAL A 116 -13.51 4.99 4.14
CA VAL A 116 -12.18 5.45 4.56
C VAL A 116 -11.77 4.70 5.82
N TYR A 117 -10.59 4.07 5.85
CA TYR A 117 -10.07 3.36 7.02
C TYR A 117 -8.93 4.09 7.74
N ILE A 118 -8.23 5.01 7.05
CA ILE A 118 -7.24 5.92 7.66
C ILE A 118 -7.49 7.33 7.14
N ASP A 119 -7.47 8.30 8.04
CA ASP A 119 -7.56 9.72 7.72
C ASP A 119 -6.25 10.20 7.06
N LYS A 120 -6.33 10.80 5.88
CA LYS A 120 -5.17 11.31 5.14
C LYS A 120 -4.46 12.47 5.87
N TYR A 121 -5.20 13.31 6.59
CA TYR A 121 -4.63 14.40 7.35
C TYR A 121 -3.87 13.92 8.59
N TYR A 122 -4.27 12.78 9.16
CA TYR A 122 -3.49 12.11 10.19
C TYR A 122 -2.13 11.67 9.63
N LEU A 123 -2.09 11.08 8.44
CA LEU A 123 -0.85 10.66 7.77
C LEU A 123 0.03 11.86 7.41
N TRP A 124 -0.59 12.93 6.87
CA TRP A 124 0.13 14.15 6.48
C TRP A 124 0.85 14.81 7.67
N LYS A 125 0.19 14.91 8.81
CA LYS A 125 0.78 15.49 10.03
C LYS A 125 2.01 14.74 10.57
N ARG A 126 2.19 13.50 10.18
CA ARG A 126 3.24 12.59 10.67
C ARG A 126 4.22 12.18 9.58
N HIS A 127 4.10 12.75 8.39
CA HIS A 127 4.95 12.38 7.26
C HIS A 127 6.43 12.67 7.50
N ILE A 128 7.25 11.94 6.78
CA ILE A 128 8.70 12.12 6.71
C ILE A 128 9.13 12.27 5.26
N TYR A 129 10.37 12.66 5.05
CA TYR A 129 10.99 12.69 3.73
C TYR A 129 11.99 11.56 3.58
N LYS A 130 11.82 10.73 2.54
CA LYS A 130 12.82 9.75 2.09
C LYS A 130 13.58 10.30 0.90
N THR A 131 14.92 10.11 0.88
CA THR A 131 15.75 10.56 -0.27
C THR A 131 15.74 9.50 -1.36
N VAL A 132 15.34 9.88 -2.57
CA VAL A 132 15.31 9.03 -3.78
C VAL A 132 15.91 9.85 -4.93
N LEU A 133 17.02 9.40 -5.52
CA LEU A 133 17.75 10.13 -6.57
C LEU A 133 17.98 11.61 -6.18
N ASP A 134 18.52 11.83 -4.98
CA ASP A 134 18.82 13.17 -4.42
C ASP A 134 17.61 14.10 -4.22
N ARG A 135 16.38 13.56 -4.37
CA ARG A 135 15.14 14.26 -4.10
C ARG A 135 14.49 13.80 -2.80
N LYS A 136 13.94 14.76 -2.06
CA LYS A 136 13.13 14.49 -0.87
C LYS A 136 11.72 14.13 -1.29
N ILE A 137 11.32 12.89 -1.06
CA ILE A 137 10.00 12.36 -1.38
C ILE A 137 9.18 12.30 -0.09
N PRO A 138 8.04 12.98 0.00
CA PRO A 138 7.17 12.92 1.16
C PRO A 138 6.49 11.54 1.24
N THR A 139 6.63 10.87 2.38
CA THR A 139 6.08 9.54 2.65
C THR A 139 5.47 9.50 4.04
N PRO A 140 4.53 8.61 4.33
CA PRO A 140 4.20 8.30 5.71
C PRO A 140 5.48 7.90 6.47
N ASN A 141 5.54 8.13 7.78
CA ASN A 141 6.59 7.52 8.58
C ASN A 141 6.45 5.99 8.56
N ASP A 142 7.48 5.27 8.99
CA ASP A 142 7.51 3.82 8.84
C ASP A 142 6.42 3.11 9.65
N VAL A 143 6.00 3.66 10.79
CA VAL A 143 4.89 3.14 11.60
C VAL A 143 3.55 3.29 10.85
N ASP A 144 3.29 4.46 10.29
CA ASP A 144 2.06 4.74 9.56
C ASP A 144 2.02 3.96 8.23
N GLU A 145 3.16 3.73 7.59
CA GLU A 145 3.28 2.89 6.40
C GLU A 145 2.89 1.41 6.70
N ILE A 146 3.25 0.90 7.89
CA ILE A 146 2.77 -0.40 8.38
C ILE A 146 1.25 -0.39 8.56
N LEU A 147 0.69 0.67 9.17
CA LEU A 147 -0.76 0.76 9.39
C LEU A 147 -1.54 0.85 8.08
N ILE A 148 -1.00 1.57 7.08
CA ILE A 148 -1.55 1.57 5.72
C ILE A 148 -1.51 0.16 5.14
N THR A 149 -0.37 -0.52 5.23
CA THR A 149 -0.17 -1.87 4.69
C THR A 149 -1.18 -2.87 5.30
N VAL A 150 -1.32 -2.90 6.63
CA VAL A 150 -2.25 -3.83 7.29
C VAL A 150 -3.72 -3.45 7.04
N GLY A 151 -4.05 -2.16 7.03
CA GLY A 151 -5.39 -1.68 6.71
C GLY A 151 -5.79 -2.04 5.27
N HIS A 152 -4.88 -1.82 4.32
CA HIS A 152 -5.09 -2.15 2.92
C HIS A 152 -5.28 -3.66 2.70
N GLY A 153 -4.39 -4.49 3.21
CA GLY A 153 -4.47 -5.94 3.05
C GLY A 153 -5.72 -6.57 3.68
N ILE A 154 -6.15 -6.07 4.85
CA ILE A 154 -7.30 -6.64 5.57
C ILE A 154 -8.63 -6.06 5.11
N MET A 155 -8.70 -4.73 4.86
CA MET A 155 -9.97 -4.04 4.63
C MET A 155 -10.26 -3.77 3.15
N LYS A 156 -9.23 -3.75 2.29
CA LYS A 156 -9.44 -3.51 0.85
C LYS A 156 -9.25 -4.78 0.02
N GLU A 157 -8.14 -5.48 0.21
CA GLU A 157 -7.77 -6.63 -0.65
C GLU A 157 -8.23 -7.98 -0.09
N PHE A 158 -8.53 -8.07 1.21
CA PHE A 158 -8.92 -9.30 1.91
C PHE A 158 -7.88 -10.42 1.82
N HIS A 159 -6.64 -10.05 1.57
CA HIS A 159 -5.49 -10.97 1.57
C HIS A 159 -4.20 -10.23 1.94
N LEU A 160 -3.20 -10.99 2.34
CA LEU A 160 -1.87 -10.48 2.68
C LEU A 160 -0.86 -10.98 1.66
N LEU A 161 -0.09 -10.06 1.10
CA LEU A 161 1.02 -10.38 0.21
C LEU A 161 2.28 -10.71 1.01
N LEU A 162 3.17 -11.48 0.39
CA LEU A 162 4.48 -11.77 0.99
C LEU A 162 5.29 -10.49 1.26
N ALA A 163 5.18 -9.50 0.38
CA ALA A 163 5.80 -8.19 0.57
C ALA A 163 5.27 -7.45 1.81
N ASP A 164 3.99 -7.60 2.16
CA ASP A 164 3.41 -7.03 3.37
C ASP A 164 4.01 -7.68 4.62
N ILE A 165 4.16 -9.01 4.58
CA ILE A 165 4.79 -9.78 5.66
C ILE A 165 6.24 -9.35 5.85
N PHE A 166 7.04 -9.28 4.77
CA PHE A 166 8.42 -8.82 4.86
C PHE A 166 8.53 -7.38 5.35
N HIS A 167 7.58 -6.51 4.98
CA HIS A 167 7.55 -5.14 5.50
C HIS A 167 7.35 -5.12 7.02
N LEU A 168 6.38 -5.87 7.56
CA LEU A 168 6.19 -5.96 8.99
C LEU A 168 7.43 -6.51 9.70
N LEU A 169 8.12 -7.47 9.09
CA LEU A 169 9.30 -8.11 9.68
C LEU A 169 10.57 -7.26 9.58
N SER A 170 10.56 -6.19 8.79
CA SER A 170 11.72 -5.31 8.57
C SER A 170 11.84 -4.18 9.58
N ILE A 171 10.84 -3.97 10.45
CA ILE A 171 10.84 -2.91 11.45
C ILE A 171 11.32 -3.42 12.81
N THR A 172 11.79 -2.48 13.66
CA THR A 172 12.32 -2.81 14.98
C THR A 172 11.22 -3.14 16.00
N PRO A 173 11.55 -3.80 17.11
CA PRO A 173 10.58 -4.06 18.19
C PRO A 173 9.93 -2.79 18.74
N GLU A 174 10.68 -1.69 18.84
CA GLU A 174 10.17 -0.39 19.30
C GLU A 174 9.12 0.16 18.34
N MET A 175 9.38 0.08 17.02
CA MET A 175 8.43 0.48 16.00
C MET A 175 7.19 -0.41 16.01
N HIS A 176 7.32 -1.71 16.29
CA HIS A 176 6.18 -2.60 16.49
C HIS A 176 5.32 -2.19 17.69
N GLN A 177 5.94 -1.78 18.80
CA GLN A 177 5.21 -1.30 19.97
C GLN A 177 4.46 0.00 19.62
N GLU A 178 5.10 0.94 18.94
CA GLU A 178 4.46 2.17 18.50
C GLU A 178 3.32 1.87 17.51
N ALA A 179 3.53 1.03 16.50
CA ALA A 179 2.52 0.65 15.53
C ALA A 179 1.29 0.02 16.20
N ARG A 180 1.48 -0.83 17.23
CA ARG A 180 0.39 -1.38 18.02
C ARG A 180 -0.41 -0.30 18.74
N LEU A 181 0.26 0.63 19.41
CA LEU A 181 -0.40 1.73 20.12
C LEU A 181 -1.14 2.67 19.15
N GLN A 182 -0.55 2.98 18.00
CA GLN A 182 -1.21 3.79 16.99
C GLN A 182 -2.39 3.04 16.35
N ALA A 183 -2.25 1.73 16.07
CA ALA A 183 -3.36 0.91 15.58
C ALA A 183 -4.57 0.94 16.53
N GLU A 184 -4.34 0.88 17.83
CA GLU A 184 -5.40 1.00 18.86
C GLU A 184 -6.06 2.39 18.80
N LYS A 185 -5.27 3.46 18.66
CA LYS A 185 -5.75 4.84 18.59
C LYS A 185 -6.57 5.16 17.33
N ILE A 186 -6.37 4.46 16.22
CA ILE A 186 -7.07 4.73 14.95
C ILE A 186 -8.02 3.61 14.52
N GLY A 187 -8.31 2.65 15.41
CA GLY A 187 -9.26 1.57 15.16
C GLY A 187 -8.76 0.50 14.17
N LEU A 188 -7.45 0.25 14.13
CA LEU A 188 -6.81 -0.80 13.31
C LEU A 188 -6.15 -1.89 14.13
N SER A 189 -6.52 -2.06 15.42
CA SER A 189 -5.91 -3.04 16.30
C SER A 189 -6.13 -4.49 15.82
N THR A 190 -7.34 -4.81 15.35
CA THR A 190 -7.63 -6.15 14.80
C THR A 190 -6.84 -6.44 13.51
N PRO A 191 -6.81 -5.56 12.48
CA PRO A 191 -5.94 -5.73 11.32
C PRO A 191 -4.47 -5.95 11.70
N TYR A 192 -3.93 -5.10 12.55
CA TYR A 192 -2.53 -5.19 12.99
C TYR A 192 -2.23 -6.51 13.70
N LYS A 193 -3.01 -6.86 14.74
CA LYS A 193 -2.81 -8.10 15.51
C LYS A 193 -2.93 -9.36 14.65
N TYR A 194 -3.88 -9.38 13.71
CA TYR A 194 -4.03 -10.50 12.79
C TYR A 194 -2.82 -10.62 11.87
N THR A 195 -2.39 -9.52 11.23
CA THR A 195 -1.26 -9.55 10.29
C THR A 195 0.04 -9.94 10.99
N MET A 196 0.27 -9.44 12.22
CA MET A 196 1.42 -9.85 13.04
C MET A 196 1.41 -11.34 13.36
N ARG A 197 0.24 -11.92 13.70
CA ARG A 197 0.11 -13.36 13.92
C ARG A 197 0.47 -14.16 12.66
N VAL A 198 0.00 -13.71 11.50
CA VAL A 198 0.32 -14.35 10.21
C VAL A 198 1.82 -14.24 9.93
N ALA A 199 2.42 -13.07 10.14
CA ALA A 199 3.86 -12.84 9.94
C ALA A 199 4.71 -13.74 10.85
N THR A 200 4.38 -13.84 12.13
CA THR A 200 5.08 -14.72 13.08
C THR A 200 4.93 -16.19 12.69
N SER A 201 3.72 -16.62 12.34
CA SER A 201 3.47 -17.99 11.87
C SER A 201 4.24 -18.32 10.61
N PHE A 202 4.33 -17.37 9.67
CA PHE A 202 5.09 -17.52 8.43
C PHE A 202 6.58 -17.70 8.71
N ILE A 203 7.19 -16.84 9.55
CA ILE A 203 8.62 -16.98 9.92
C ILE A 203 8.89 -18.32 10.57
N ASN A 204 8.08 -18.71 11.56
CA ASN A 204 8.27 -19.98 12.24
C ASN A 204 8.22 -21.16 11.25
N HIS A 205 7.30 -21.11 10.28
CA HIS A 205 7.23 -22.11 9.23
C HIS A 205 8.45 -22.09 8.30
N VAL A 206 8.87 -20.91 7.82
CA VAL A 206 10.05 -20.76 6.96
C VAL A 206 11.32 -21.24 7.68
N VAL A 207 11.51 -20.87 8.94
CA VAL A 207 12.68 -21.29 9.74
C VAL A 207 12.68 -22.80 9.93
N SER A 208 11.53 -23.43 10.16
CA SER A 208 11.43 -24.89 10.28
C SER A 208 11.74 -25.63 8.97
N GLU A 209 11.50 -25.00 7.81
CA GLU A 209 11.67 -25.60 6.48
C GLU A 209 13.00 -25.23 5.78
N VAL A 210 13.80 -24.31 6.35
CA VAL A 210 15.10 -23.89 5.76
C VAL A 210 16.03 -25.09 5.51
N SER A 211 15.96 -26.14 6.33
CA SER A 211 16.69 -27.39 6.13
C SER A 211 16.17 -28.24 4.96
N ARG A 212 15.04 -27.89 4.35
CA ARG A 212 14.36 -28.61 3.27
C ARG A 212 14.02 -27.69 2.08
N PRO A 213 14.99 -27.35 1.21
CA PRO A 213 14.84 -26.32 0.17
C PRO A 213 13.63 -26.48 -0.76
N LYS A 214 13.22 -27.73 -1.07
CA LYS A 214 12.04 -28.00 -1.91
C LYS A 214 10.72 -27.59 -1.21
N GLN A 215 10.65 -27.73 0.11
CA GLN A 215 9.47 -27.35 0.90
C GLN A 215 9.41 -25.83 1.13
N LEU A 216 10.58 -25.18 1.24
CA LEU A 216 10.67 -23.73 1.32
C LEU A 216 10.01 -23.03 0.12
N GLY A 217 10.22 -23.54 -1.10
CA GLY A 217 9.54 -23.03 -2.29
C GLY A 217 8.01 -23.06 -2.12
N ASN A 218 7.45 -24.19 -1.69
CA ASN A 218 6.00 -24.35 -1.48
C ASN A 218 5.48 -23.41 -0.38
N ALA A 219 6.24 -23.19 0.69
CA ALA A 219 5.87 -22.25 1.76
C ALA A 219 5.81 -20.80 1.26
N LEU A 220 6.76 -20.40 0.40
CA LEU A 220 6.80 -19.06 -0.19
C LEU A 220 5.71 -18.86 -1.26
N PHE A 221 5.49 -19.85 -2.13
CA PHE A 221 4.48 -19.77 -3.20
C PHE A 221 3.03 -19.89 -2.69
N GLY A 222 2.81 -20.32 -1.44
CA GLY A 222 1.48 -20.37 -0.82
C GLY A 222 0.92 -18.98 -0.41
N PHE A 223 1.66 -17.90 -0.54
CA PHE A 223 1.19 -16.53 -0.39
C PHE A 223 0.67 -15.98 -1.74
N PRO A 224 -0.41 -15.20 -1.78
CA PRO A 224 -1.13 -14.50 -0.70
C PRO A 224 -2.08 -15.39 0.13
N ARG A 225 -2.29 -15.04 1.39
CA ARG A 225 -3.29 -15.69 2.26
C ARG A 225 -4.58 -14.89 2.34
N LYS A 226 -5.71 -15.56 2.06
CA LYS A 226 -7.03 -14.97 2.26
C LYS A 226 -7.25 -14.69 3.76
N VAL A 227 -7.81 -13.52 4.05
CA VAL A 227 -8.17 -13.12 5.41
C VAL A 227 -9.51 -13.75 5.79
N PRO A 228 -9.66 -14.41 6.95
CA PRO A 228 -10.94 -14.96 7.38
C PRO A 228 -12.03 -13.89 7.48
N LEU A 229 -13.25 -14.18 7.02
CA LEU A 229 -14.37 -13.24 7.02
C LEU A 229 -14.64 -12.65 8.41
N ALA A 230 -14.52 -13.45 9.47
CA ALA A 230 -14.68 -12.97 10.85
C ALA A 230 -13.66 -11.87 11.22
N ILE A 231 -12.44 -11.96 10.71
CA ILE A 231 -11.41 -10.92 10.93
C ILE A 231 -11.77 -9.65 10.14
N ILE A 232 -12.23 -9.79 8.91
CA ILE A 232 -12.68 -8.66 8.08
C ILE A 232 -13.82 -7.92 8.80
N ILE A 233 -14.88 -8.64 9.16
CA ILE A 233 -16.04 -8.05 9.86
C ILE A 233 -15.59 -7.36 11.15
N LYS A 234 -14.80 -8.03 11.99
CA LYS A 234 -14.30 -7.47 13.25
C LYS A 234 -13.48 -6.19 13.00
N SER A 235 -12.65 -6.17 11.96
CA SER A 235 -11.83 -5.01 11.59
C SER A 235 -12.69 -3.81 11.20
N TYR A 236 -13.73 -4.04 10.38
CA TYR A 236 -14.66 -2.98 10.02
C TYR A 236 -15.45 -2.47 11.22
N LEU A 237 -15.94 -3.34 12.10
CA LEU A 237 -16.68 -2.95 13.31
C LEU A 237 -15.80 -2.14 14.27
N GLU A 238 -14.55 -2.55 14.48
CA GLU A 238 -13.61 -1.83 15.33
C GLU A 238 -13.32 -0.42 14.77
N ASN A 239 -12.97 -0.34 13.49
CA ASN A 239 -12.67 0.92 12.83
C ASN A 239 -13.92 1.83 12.74
N LEU A 240 -15.09 1.25 12.46
CA LEU A 240 -16.36 1.98 12.47
C LEU A 240 -16.65 2.59 13.86
N ASN A 241 -16.50 1.81 14.93
CA ASN A 241 -16.70 2.30 16.31
C ASN A 241 -15.75 3.46 16.65
N TYR A 242 -14.48 3.36 16.25
CA TYR A 242 -13.52 4.45 16.39
C TYR A 242 -13.96 5.71 15.61
N ARG A 243 -14.31 5.55 14.34
CA ARG A 243 -14.66 6.69 13.46
C ARG A 243 -15.98 7.34 13.83
N VAL A 244 -16.98 6.56 14.25
CA VAL A 244 -18.28 7.12 14.72
C VAL A 244 -18.09 8.01 15.92
N LYS A 245 -17.21 7.66 16.85
CA LYS A 245 -16.87 8.53 17.99
C LYS A 245 -16.23 9.85 17.56
N LYS A 246 -15.52 9.87 16.43
CA LYS A 246 -14.79 11.02 15.92
C LYS A 246 -15.57 11.83 14.88
N GLU A 247 -16.31 11.15 13.98
CA GLU A 247 -16.92 11.73 12.77
C GLU A 247 -18.46 11.57 12.73
N HIS A 248 -19.06 11.13 13.86
CA HIS A 248 -20.51 10.90 14.02
C HIS A 248 -21.07 9.93 12.96
N THR A 249 -22.05 10.36 12.16
CA THR A 249 -22.78 9.49 11.22
C THR A 249 -22.09 9.26 9.87
N THR A 250 -21.02 10.00 9.54
CA THR A 250 -20.34 9.93 8.24
C THR A 250 -19.82 8.53 7.90
N PRO A 251 -19.13 7.80 8.83
CA PRO A 251 -18.64 6.44 8.56
C PRO A 251 -19.77 5.44 8.31
N ILE A 252 -20.90 5.57 8.99
CA ILE A 252 -22.07 4.70 8.81
C ILE A 252 -22.63 4.90 7.39
N LYS A 253 -22.78 6.14 6.94
CA LYS A 253 -23.24 6.44 5.57
C LYS A 253 -22.28 5.89 4.51
N GLN A 254 -20.97 5.94 4.77
CA GLN A 254 -19.97 5.35 3.88
C GLN A 254 -20.09 3.82 3.83
N LEU A 255 -20.27 3.17 4.97
CA LEU A 255 -20.41 1.72 5.06
C LEU A 255 -21.68 1.24 4.34
N ILE A 256 -22.81 1.93 4.50
CA ILE A 256 -24.06 1.64 3.81
C ILE A 256 -23.92 1.78 2.29
N LYS A 257 -23.16 2.76 1.81
CA LYS A 257 -22.88 2.96 0.38
C LYS A 257 -21.89 1.93 -0.19
N ALA A 258 -21.06 1.30 0.64
CA ALA A 258 -20.07 0.32 0.21
C ALA A 258 -20.64 -0.89 -0.55
N PRO A 259 -21.81 -1.47 -0.15
CA PRO A 259 -22.40 -2.58 -0.88
C PRO A 259 -22.96 -2.22 -2.26
N SER A 260 -23.35 -0.97 -2.49
CA SER A 260 -24.13 -0.59 -3.68
C SER A 260 -23.32 -0.44 -4.98
N SER A 261 -22.00 -0.46 -4.96
CA SER A 261 -21.22 -0.25 -6.20
C SER A 261 -20.05 -1.20 -6.44
N LYS A 262 -19.28 -1.53 -5.41
CA LYS A 262 -18.13 -2.45 -5.55
C LYS A 262 -18.01 -3.43 -4.37
N GLY A 263 -18.62 -3.12 -3.22
CA GLY A 263 -18.53 -3.93 -2.01
C GLY A 263 -19.14 -5.32 -2.18
N ILE A 264 -20.26 -5.43 -2.91
CA ILE A 264 -20.86 -6.74 -3.27
C ILE A 264 -19.93 -7.49 -4.22
N GLY A 265 -19.36 -6.83 -5.23
CA GLY A 265 -18.41 -7.46 -6.15
C GLY A 265 -17.14 -7.95 -5.45
N ILE A 266 -16.65 -7.21 -4.45
CA ILE A 266 -15.51 -7.62 -3.63
C ILE A 266 -15.90 -8.79 -2.71
N LEU A 267 -17.07 -8.72 -2.08
CA LEU A 267 -17.58 -9.81 -1.24
C LEU A 267 -17.84 -11.09 -2.07
N LEU A 268 -18.41 -10.96 -3.26
CA LEU A 268 -18.64 -12.08 -4.19
C LEU A 268 -17.31 -12.71 -4.64
N ARG A 269 -16.31 -11.91 -5.02
CA ARG A 269 -14.96 -12.42 -5.32
C ARG A 269 -14.32 -13.10 -4.11
N TYR A 270 -14.54 -12.56 -2.90
CA TYR A 270 -14.07 -13.18 -1.67
C TYR A 270 -14.73 -14.55 -1.46
N LEU A 271 -16.03 -14.66 -1.74
CA LEU A 271 -16.78 -15.91 -1.62
C LEU A 271 -16.51 -16.88 -2.79
N GLY A 272 -15.82 -16.45 -3.85
CA GLY A 272 -15.51 -17.27 -5.01
C GLY A 272 -16.68 -17.45 -5.97
N ILE A 273 -17.64 -16.49 -5.93
CA ILE A 273 -18.84 -16.44 -6.80
C ILE A 273 -18.63 -15.39 -7.91
#